data_b7b2eff307815554369c388274a384a2
#
_entry.id   b7b2eff307815554369c388274a384a2
#
_cell.length_a   1.000
_cell.length_b   1.000
_cell.length_c   1.000
_cell.angle_alpha   90.00
_cell.angle_beta   90.00
_cell.angle_gamma   90.00
#
_symmetry.space_group_name_H-M   'P 1'
#
loop_
_entity.id
_entity.type
_entity.pdbx_description
1 polymer ?
#
loop_
_entity_poly.entity_id
_entity_poly.type
_entity_poly.pdbx_seq_one_letter_code
_entity_poly.pdbx_strand_id
1 'polypeptide(L)'
;LSGKLDWGGAFIPAIQRIFVDKNPEHHHYWFRNTGHSTFLHTNTKDPILKNSNVRKAISYAINREQVVRVGMYDYTVPAHVTSLSGPMSKWHSPEINEKENWTAFNLEKANALLDNAGYEWKNKKSRVKKDGTPIEFDIIVVSGWSDWVRSAQVISQNLRKVGIKANVRTFDVGAWIVRMQQGKFQLAIGWADKGTTPYNFFKSMMFSEYVKPIGETADINWHRFGIKEADFLLKEFEKTSDTKEMKNIMSVSYTHLRAHETTS
;
A
#
# COMPACT_ATOMS: atom_id res chain seq x y z
N LEU A 1 -29.89 6.19 3.91
CA LEU A 1 -31.04 6.04 2.99
C LEU A 1 -32.39 6.36 3.66
N SER A 2 -32.38 6.70 4.94
CA SER A 2 -33.60 7.04 5.69
C SER A 2 -34.05 8.49 5.57
N GLY A 3 -33.36 9.32 4.77
CA GLY A 3 -33.62 10.75 4.63
C GLY A 3 -33.31 11.60 5.86
N LYS A 4 -32.58 11.04 6.84
CA LYS A 4 -32.20 11.75 8.08
C LYS A 4 -30.89 12.56 7.93
N LEU A 5 -30.16 12.37 6.86
CA LEU A 5 -28.91 13.06 6.57
C LEU A 5 -28.90 13.51 5.11
N ASP A 6 -28.52 14.77 4.88
CA ASP A 6 -28.37 15.33 3.56
C ASP A 6 -27.02 14.95 2.93
N TRP A 7 -26.03 14.63 3.76
CA TRP A 7 -24.69 14.22 3.32
C TRP A 7 -24.07 13.18 4.29
N GLY A 8 -23.28 12.26 3.75
CA GLY A 8 -22.58 11.25 4.54
C GLY A 8 -21.29 10.79 3.84
N GLY A 9 -20.25 10.52 4.62
CA GLY A 9 -18.96 9.99 4.16
C GLY A 9 -18.84 8.51 4.48
N ALA A 10 -19.24 7.64 3.55
CA ALA A 10 -19.11 6.19 3.71
C ALA A 10 -18.87 5.52 2.35
N PHE A 11 -18.09 4.44 2.35
CA PHE A 11 -18.03 3.56 1.18
C PHE A 11 -19.30 2.69 1.14
N ILE A 12 -20.06 2.86 0.06
CA ILE A 12 -21.31 2.10 -0.16
C ILE A 12 -21.18 1.28 -1.45
N PRO A 13 -21.11 -0.05 -1.36
CA PRO A 13 -21.07 -0.92 -2.53
C PRO A 13 -22.25 -0.71 -3.46
N ALA A 14 -22.01 -0.69 -4.78
CA ALA A 14 -23.05 -0.50 -5.79
C ALA A 14 -23.94 0.74 -5.56
N ILE A 15 -23.35 1.86 -5.12
CA ILE A 15 -24.02 3.12 -4.75
C ILE A 15 -24.97 3.62 -5.85
N GLN A 16 -24.59 3.47 -7.11
CA GLN A 16 -25.41 3.86 -8.25
C GLN A 16 -26.80 3.21 -8.12
N ARG A 17 -26.86 1.89 -8.06
CA ARG A 17 -28.12 1.11 -8.04
C ARG A 17 -28.92 1.29 -6.75
N ILE A 18 -28.25 1.34 -5.59
CA ILE A 18 -28.95 1.31 -4.31
C ILE A 18 -29.33 2.69 -3.80
N PHE A 19 -28.79 3.75 -4.39
CA PHE A 19 -29.05 5.13 -3.96
C PHE A 19 -29.37 6.06 -5.12
N VAL A 20 -28.47 6.26 -6.10
CA VAL A 20 -28.64 7.25 -7.17
C VAL A 20 -29.86 6.93 -8.03
N ASP A 21 -29.98 5.69 -8.52
CA ASP A 21 -31.08 5.28 -9.41
C ASP A 21 -32.48 5.38 -8.76
N LYS A 22 -32.55 5.54 -7.44
CA LYS A 22 -33.84 5.72 -6.72
C LYS A 22 -34.38 7.15 -6.82
N ASN A 23 -33.52 8.12 -6.98
CA ASN A 23 -33.90 9.52 -7.17
C ASN A 23 -32.75 10.29 -7.83
N PRO A 24 -32.52 10.14 -9.14
CA PRO A 24 -31.36 10.70 -9.85
C PRO A 24 -31.27 12.23 -9.80
N GLU A 25 -32.40 12.92 -9.56
CA GLU A 25 -32.42 14.39 -9.48
C GLU A 25 -31.80 14.90 -8.17
N HIS A 26 -31.86 14.12 -7.09
CA HIS A 26 -31.45 14.54 -5.75
C HIS A 26 -30.35 13.65 -5.13
N HIS A 27 -30.19 12.44 -5.64
CA HIS A 27 -29.20 11.50 -5.10
C HIS A 27 -27.94 11.51 -5.96
N HIS A 28 -26.85 11.96 -5.37
CA HIS A 28 -25.54 12.00 -6.02
C HIS A 28 -24.50 11.33 -5.16
N TYR A 29 -23.42 10.86 -5.76
CA TYR A 29 -22.24 10.44 -5.04
C TYR A 29 -20.98 11.01 -5.68
N TRP A 30 -19.94 11.07 -4.87
CA TRP A 30 -18.67 11.59 -5.30
C TRP A 30 -17.53 10.92 -4.50
N PHE A 31 -16.56 10.38 -5.23
CA PHE A 31 -15.35 9.84 -4.64
C PHE A 31 -14.20 10.80 -4.90
N ARG A 32 -13.72 11.41 -3.83
CA ARG A 32 -12.65 12.38 -3.91
C ARG A 32 -11.32 11.68 -4.15
N ASN A 33 -10.62 12.05 -5.23
CA ASN A 33 -9.21 11.73 -5.37
C ASN A 33 -8.40 12.61 -4.43
N THR A 34 -7.90 12.03 -3.35
CA THR A 34 -7.15 12.74 -2.30
C THR A 34 -5.66 12.89 -2.60
N GLY A 35 -5.21 12.40 -3.78
CA GLY A 35 -3.80 12.48 -4.19
C GLY A 35 -2.89 11.40 -3.59
N HIS A 36 -3.43 10.52 -2.75
CA HIS A 36 -2.67 9.43 -2.11
C HIS A 36 -3.39 8.11 -2.23
N SER A 37 -2.61 7.06 -2.35
CA SER A 37 -3.09 5.69 -2.49
C SER A 37 -3.45 5.06 -1.14
N THR A 38 -4.23 3.99 -1.19
CA THR A 38 -4.33 3.00 -0.12
C THR A 38 -3.18 2.00 -0.30
N PHE A 39 -2.53 1.62 0.78
CA PHE A 39 -1.31 0.81 0.76
C PHE A 39 -1.51 -0.57 1.36
N LEU A 40 -0.75 -1.53 0.86
CA LEU A 40 -0.44 -2.75 1.58
C LEU A 40 0.90 -2.54 2.30
N HIS A 41 0.85 -2.13 3.56
CA HIS A 41 2.07 -1.99 4.38
C HIS A 41 2.70 -3.35 4.64
N THR A 42 4.01 -3.44 4.43
CA THR A 42 4.83 -4.62 4.69
C THR A 42 5.77 -4.33 5.86
N ASN A 43 5.64 -5.02 6.98
CA ASN A 43 6.50 -4.78 8.14
C ASN A 43 7.93 -5.23 7.86
N THR A 44 8.87 -4.30 7.73
CA THR A 44 10.27 -4.61 7.38
C THR A 44 11.06 -5.26 8.51
N LYS A 45 10.50 -5.33 9.72
CA LYS A 45 11.10 -6.06 10.86
C LYS A 45 10.66 -7.54 10.93
N ASP A 46 9.65 -7.93 10.12
CA ASP A 46 9.29 -9.33 10.00
C ASP A 46 10.44 -10.14 9.35
N PRO A 47 10.77 -11.33 9.87
CA PRO A 47 11.90 -12.14 9.37
C PRO A 47 11.83 -12.52 7.90
N ILE A 48 10.64 -12.61 7.33
CA ILE A 48 10.41 -12.92 5.91
C ILE A 48 10.41 -11.62 5.10
N LEU A 49 9.65 -10.63 5.55
CA LEU A 49 9.43 -9.37 4.84
C LEU A 49 10.64 -8.41 4.89
N LYS A 50 11.63 -8.62 5.76
CA LYS A 50 12.89 -7.88 5.69
C LYS A 50 13.65 -8.07 4.36
N ASN A 51 13.39 -9.19 3.66
CA ASN A 51 13.96 -9.44 2.34
C ASN A 51 13.20 -8.63 1.27
N SER A 52 13.86 -7.70 0.60
CA SER A 52 13.28 -6.84 -0.43
C SER A 52 12.76 -7.64 -1.64
N ASN A 53 13.39 -8.77 -2.01
CA ASN A 53 12.89 -9.62 -3.09
C ASN A 53 11.51 -10.20 -2.77
N VAL A 54 11.25 -10.55 -1.50
CA VAL A 54 9.93 -11.03 -1.08
C VAL A 54 8.90 -9.90 -1.19
N ARG A 55 9.23 -8.69 -0.74
CA ARG A 55 8.33 -7.54 -0.85
C ARG A 55 8.03 -7.20 -2.31
N LYS A 56 9.06 -7.12 -3.16
CA LYS A 56 8.90 -6.90 -4.61
C LYS A 56 8.07 -8.01 -5.27
N ALA A 57 8.28 -9.27 -4.87
CA ALA A 57 7.48 -10.40 -5.37
C ALA A 57 5.99 -10.26 -5.00
N ILE A 58 5.70 -9.86 -3.76
CA ILE A 58 4.34 -9.54 -3.32
C ILE A 58 3.73 -8.46 -4.23
N SER A 59 4.46 -7.39 -4.51
CA SER A 59 3.97 -6.31 -5.36
C SER A 59 3.67 -6.77 -6.79
N TYR A 60 4.59 -7.50 -7.43
CA TYR A 60 4.36 -8.07 -8.77
C TYR A 60 3.20 -9.09 -8.81
N ALA A 61 2.94 -9.79 -7.72
CA ALA A 61 1.87 -10.76 -7.64
C ALA A 61 0.47 -10.13 -7.52
N ILE A 62 0.36 -8.85 -7.14
CA ILE A 62 -0.92 -8.16 -6.95
C ILE A 62 -1.42 -7.58 -8.28
N ASN A 63 -2.57 -8.06 -8.74
CA ASN A 63 -3.31 -7.47 -9.85
C ASN A 63 -4.15 -6.29 -9.33
N ARG A 64 -3.61 -5.09 -9.48
CA ARG A 64 -4.24 -3.84 -8.98
C ARG A 64 -5.54 -3.51 -9.69
N GLU A 65 -5.66 -3.83 -10.98
CA GLU A 65 -6.93 -3.67 -11.70
C GLU A 65 -8.02 -4.58 -11.12
N GLN A 66 -7.66 -5.81 -10.75
CA GLN A 66 -8.59 -6.72 -10.08
C GLN A 66 -8.97 -6.21 -8.69
N VAL A 67 -8.02 -5.63 -7.93
CA VAL A 67 -8.30 -5.01 -6.63
C VAL A 67 -9.27 -3.84 -6.79
N VAL A 68 -9.07 -2.96 -7.76
CA VAL A 68 -9.96 -1.85 -8.06
C VAL A 68 -11.35 -2.34 -8.46
N ARG A 69 -11.43 -3.25 -9.41
CA ARG A 69 -12.73 -3.75 -9.91
C ARG A 69 -13.53 -4.50 -8.84
N VAL A 70 -12.90 -5.41 -8.11
CA VAL A 70 -13.60 -6.29 -7.16
C VAL A 70 -13.69 -5.68 -5.77
N GLY A 71 -12.60 -5.07 -5.29
CA GLY A 71 -12.53 -4.47 -3.96
C GLY A 71 -13.24 -3.11 -3.91
N MET A 72 -12.99 -2.27 -4.91
CA MET A 72 -13.41 -0.87 -4.92
C MET A 72 -14.57 -0.57 -5.87
N TYR A 73 -15.17 -1.57 -6.54
CA TYR A 73 -16.30 -1.38 -7.48
C TYR A 73 -16.02 -0.35 -8.59
N ASP A 74 -14.79 -0.28 -9.08
CA ASP A 74 -14.33 0.69 -10.07
C ASP A 74 -14.50 2.17 -9.65
N TYR A 75 -14.62 2.45 -8.34
CA TYR A 75 -14.73 3.82 -7.83
C TYR A 75 -13.39 4.57 -7.75
N THR A 76 -12.31 3.91 -8.08
CA THR A 76 -10.96 4.48 -8.13
C THR A 76 -10.20 3.88 -9.31
N VAL A 77 -8.93 4.21 -9.41
CA VAL A 77 -8.02 3.66 -10.43
C VAL A 77 -6.83 2.99 -9.74
N PRO A 78 -6.11 2.08 -10.42
CA PRO A 78 -4.85 1.55 -9.92
C PRO A 78 -3.88 2.67 -9.54
N ALA A 79 -3.17 2.50 -8.43
CA ALA A 79 -2.21 3.49 -8.00
C ALA A 79 -1.07 3.63 -9.03
N HIS A 80 -0.65 4.86 -9.26
CA HIS A 80 0.55 5.14 -10.06
C HIS A 80 1.79 4.56 -9.37
N VAL A 81 2.79 4.20 -10.16
CA VAL A 81 4.05 3.61 -9.66
C VAL A 81 4.76 4.48 -8.60
N THR A 82 4.54 5.80 -8.61
CA THR A 82 5.03 6.73 -7.58
C THR A 82 4.18 6.77 -6.32
N SER A 83 3.03 6.09 -6.31
CA SER A 83 2.00 6.21 -5.26
C SER A 83 1.38 7.61 -5.11
N LEU A 84 1.76 8.54 -5.98
CA LEU A 84 1.19 9.89 -6.05
C LEU A 84 0.13 9.92 -7.13
N SER A 85 -1.07 10.42 -6.84
CA SER A 85 -2.18 10.45 -7.78
C SER A 85 -2.94 11.77 -7.70
N GLY A 86 -3.85 12.02 -8.66
CA GLY A 86 -4.67 13.22 -8.69
C GLY A 86 -3.85 14.51 -8.57
N PRO A 87 -4.14 15.39 -7.58
CA PRO A 87 -3.41 16.66 -7.40
C PRO A 87 -1.91 16.50 -7.19
N MET A 88 -1.44 15.30 -6.77
CA MET A 88 -0.03 15.01 -6.57
C MET A 88 0.70 14.57 -7.84
N SER A 89 0.00 14.26 -8.94
CA SER A 89 0.63 13.85 -10.20
C SER A 89 1.58 14.91 -10.79
N LYS A 90 1.40 16.19 -10.45
CA LYS A 90 2.33 17.27 -10.81
C LYS A 90 3.76 17.09 -10.27
N TRP A 91 3.94 16.17 -9.33
CA TRP A 91 5.22 15.81 -8.73
C TRP A 91 5.87 14.59 -9.37
N HIS A 92 5.23 13.97 -10.38
CA HIS A 92 5.87 12.89 -11.13
C HIS A 92 7.14 13.39 -11.81
N SER A 93 8.20 12.60 -11.73
CA SER A 93 9.40 12.84 -12.52
C SER A 93 9.22 12.27 -13.91
N PRO A 94 9.58 13.00 -14.98
CA PRO A 94 9.62 12.46 -16.33
C PRO A 94 10.66 11.33 -16.52
N GLU A 95 11.62 11.22 -15.59
CA GLU A 95 12.69 10.21 -15.63
C GLU A 95 12.29 8.88 -15.00
N ILE A 96 11.05 8.76 -14.49
CA ILE A 96 10.57 7.50 -13.91
C ILE A 96 10.58 6.42 -14.97
N ASN A 97 11.51 5.50 -14.83
CA ASN A 97 11.71 4.41 -15.78
C ASN A 97 10.61 3.36 -15.61
N GLU A 98 9.65 3.31 -16.56
CA GLU A 98 8.58 2.32 -16.58
C GLU A 98 9.11 0.88 -16.69
N LYS A 99 10.33 0.67 -17.20
CA LYS A 99 10.93 -0.66 -17.33
C LYS A 99 11.10 -1.38 -15.98
N GLU A 100 11.17 -0.63 -14.89
CA GLU A 100 11.30 -1.18 -13.54
C GLU A 100 10.00 -1.00 -12.73
N ASN A 101 8.87 -0.92 -13.39
CA ASN A 101 7.58 -0.78 -12.74
C ASN A 101 7.20 -2.05 -11.97
N TRP A 102 7.58 -2.11 -10.69
CA TRP A 102 7.26 -3.22 -9.78
C TRP A 102 5.79 -3.21 -9.31
N THR A 103 5.00 -2.19 -9.67
CA THR A 103 3.55 -2.19 -9.46
C THR A 103 2.80 -2.89 -10.61
N ALA A 104 3.47 -3.20 -11.71
CA ALA A 104 2.91 -3.97 -12.80
C ALA A 104 2.67 -5.42 -12.38
N PHE A 105 1.50 -5.96 -12.70
CA PHE A 105 1.18 -7.36 -12.42
C PHE A 105 2.04 -8.30 -13.30
N ASN A 106 2.90 -9.09 -12.66
CA ASN A 106 3.78 -10.04 -13.36
C ASN A 106 4.13 -11.25 -12.48
N LEU A 107 3.44 -12.35 -12.69
CA LEU A 107 3.65 -13.57 -11.90
C LEU A 107 5.02 -14.23 -12.17
N GLU A 108 5.59 -14.10 -13.35
CA GLU A 108 6.90 -14.66 -13.69
C GLU A 108 8.00 -13.96 -12.88
N LYS A 109 8.00 -12.63 -12.88
CA LYS A 109 8.92 -11.83 -12.05
C LYS A 109 8.73 -12.10 -10.56
N ALA A 110 7.48 -12.22 -10.10
CA ALA A 110 7.20 -12.57 -8.72
C ALA A 110 7.78 -13.93 -8.33
N ASN A 111 7.60 -14.94 -9.18
CA ASN A 111 8.16 -16.26 -8.96
C ASN A 111 9.70 -16.24 -8.93
N ALA A 112 10.34 -15.61 -9.92
CA ALA A 112 11.80 -15.49 -9.98
C ALA A 112 12.40 -14.82 -8.72
N LEU A 113 11.73 -13.77 -8.21
CA LEU A 113 12.16 -13.10 -6.98
C LEU A 113 12.03 -13.99 -5.74
N LEU A 114 10.99 -14.82 -5.67
CA LEU A 114 10.81 -15.77 -4.57
C LEU A 114 11.83 -16.92 -4.65
N ASP A 115 12.12 -17.40 -5.86
CA ASP A 115 13.19 -18.38 -6.08
C ASP A 115 14.55 -17.81 -5.63
N ASN A 116 14.88 -16.57 -6.02
CA ASN A 116 16.09 -15.87 -5.59
C ASN A 116 16.13 -15.60 -4.07
N ALA A 117 14.99 -15.49 -3.43
CA ALA A 117 14.88 -15.35 -1.98
C ALA A 117 14.99 -16.71 -1.23
N GLY A 118 15.16 -17.81 -1.96
CA GLY A 118 15.33 -19.15 -1.42
C GLY A 118 14.04 -19.87 -1.03
N TYR A 119 12.92 -19.45 -1.64
CA TYR A 119 11.63 -20.12 -1.46
C TYR A 119 11.31 -21.02 -2.65
N GLU A 120 11.21 -22.32 -2.40
CA GLU A 120 10.92 -23.34 -3.41
C GLU A 120 9.46 -23.79 -3.35
N TRP A 121 8.91 -24.24 -4.49
CA TRP A 121 7.58 -24.79 -4.53
C TRP A 121 7.49 -26.14 -3.81
N LYS A 122 6.54 -26.28 -2.88
CA LYS A 122 6.15 -27.54 -2.27
C LYS A 122 4.83 -28.01 -2.87
N ASN A 123 4.87 -29.16 -3.54
CA ASN A 123 3.67 -29.80 -4.14
C ASN A 123 2.86 -28.87 -5.06
N LYS A 124 3.48 -27.90 -5.70
CA LYS A 124 2.85 -26.88 -6.57
C LYS A 124 1.72 -26.07 -5.87
N LYS A 125 1.66 -26.09 -4.54
CA LYS A 125 0.58 -25.42 -3.78
C LYS A 125 1.09 -24.26 -2.91
N SER A 126 2.27 -24.39 -2.34
CA SER A 126 2.86 -23.40 -1.44
C SER A 126 4.36 -23.32 -1.65
N ARG A 127 4.95 -22.20 -1.23
CA ARG A 127 6.41 -22.05 -1.20
C ARG A 127 6.94 -22.22 0.22
N VAL A 128 8.09 -22.83 0.33
CA VAL A 128 8.79 -23.07 1.59
C VAL A 128 10.28 -22.79 1.44
N LYS A 129 10.94 -22.46 2.53
CA LYS A 129 12.40 -22.47 2.62
C LYS A 129 12.93 -23.91 2.62
N LYS A 130 14.25 -24.07 2.47
CA LYS A 130 14.93 -25.39 2.57
C LYS A 130 14.66 -26.11 3.88
N ASP A 131 14.47 -25.39 4.98
CA ASP A 131 14.10 -25.93 6.30
C ASP A 131 12.62 -26.34 6.42
N GLY A 132 11.83 -26.17 5.35
CA GLY A 132 10.40 -26.46 5.30
C GLY A 132 9.51 -25.33 5.81
N THR A 133 10.05 -24.21 6.26
CA THR A 133 9.28 -23.05 6.75
C THR A 133 8.45 -22.45 5.60
N PRO A 134 7.10 -22.42 5.72
CA PRO A 134 6.25 -21.83 4.68
C PRO A 134 6.34 -20.32 4.65
N ILE A 135 6.07 -19.74 3.48
CA ILE A 135 5.83 -18.29 3.36
C ILE A 135 4.35 -18.04 3.61
N GLU A 136 4.05 -17.55 4.79
CA GLU A 136 2.69 -17.29 5.26
C GLU A 136 2.61 -15.97 5.99
N PHE A 137 1.53 -15.20 5.77
CA PHE A 137 1.28 -13.91 6.38
C PHE A 137 -0.17 -13.75 6.84
N ASP A 138 -0.39 -12.92 7.84
CA ASP A 138 -1.67 -12.31 8.11
C ASP A 138 -1.73 -10.91 7.48
N ILE A 139 -2.83 -10.60 6.77
CA ILE A 139 -3.17 -9.26 6.29
C ILE A 139 -4.20 -8.68 7.26
N ILE A 140 -3.81 -7.71 8.07
CA ILE A 140 -4.74 -7.05 8.97
C ILE A 140 -5.49 -5.92 8.28
N VAL A 141 -6.78 -5.79 8.58
CA VAL A 141 -7.66 -4.80 7.97
C VAL A 141 -8.79 -4.41 8.94
N VAL A 142 -9.32 -3.20 8.77
CA VAL A 142 -10.42 -2.72 9.61
C VAL A 142 -11.72 -3.47 9.27
N SER A 143 -12.36 -4.04 10.29
CA SER A 143 -13.67 -4.66 10.15
C SER A 143 -14.74 -3.61 9.80
N GLY A 144 -15.69 -3.99 8.96
CA GLY A 144 -16.74 -3.06 8.50
C GLY A 144 -16.34 -2.12 7.35
N TRP A 145 -15.05 -1.96 7.05
CA TRP A 145 -14.60 -1.28 5.83
C TRP A 145 -14.57 -2.28 4.67
N SER A 146 -15.72 -2.43 4.04
CA SER A 146 -15.97 -3.52 3.08
C SER A 146 -15.10 -3.46 1.84
N ASP A 147 -14.70 -2.28 1.40
CA ASP A 147 -13.73 -2.02 0.33
C ASP A 147 -12.35 -2.59 0.69
N TRP A 148 -11.85 -2.30 1.88
CA TRP A 148 -10.55 -2.79 2.35
C TRP A 148 -10.56 -4.30 2.59
N VAL A 149 -11.62 -4.83 3.19
CA VAL A 149 -11.76 -6.28 3.43
C VAL A 149 -11.74 -7.04 2.11
N ARG A 150 -12.49 -6.58 1.10
CA ARG A 150 -12.49 -7.19 -0.23
C ARG A 150 -11.13 -7.05 -0.94
N SER A 151 -10.52 -5.88 -0.86
CA SER A 151 -9.19 -5.66 -1.41
C SER A 151 -8.18 -6.64 -0.81
N ALA A 152 -8.19 -6.83 0.52
CA ALA A 152 -7.35 -7.81 1.20
C ALA A 152 -7.64 -9.26 0.73
N GLN A 153 -8.90 -9.62 0.49
CA GLN A 153 -9.29 -10.93 -0.03
C GLN A 153 -8.76 -11.16 -1.45
N VAL A 154 -8.87 -10.16 -2.33
CA VAL A 154 -8.31 -10.23 -3.70
C VAL A 154 -6.79 -10.37 -3.63
N ILE A 155 -6.11 -9.58 -2.80
CA ILE A 155 -4.66 -9.68 -2.59
C ILE A 155 -4.28 -11.08 -2.10
N SER A 156 -4.98 -11.62 -1.11
CA SER A 156 -4.77 -12.99 -0.62
C SER A 156 -4.87 -14.04 -1.74
N GLN A 157 -5.89 -13.92 -2.60
CA GLN A 157 -6.06 -14.82 -3.74
C GLN A 157 -4.93 -14.66 -4.77
N ASN A 158 -4.48 -13.43 -5.00
CA ASN A 158 -3.38 -13.16 -5.93
C ASN A 158 -2.06 -13.75 -5.40
N LEU A 159 -1.75 -13.58 -4.12
CA LEU A 159 -0.54 -14.10 -3.48
C LEU A 159 -0.49 -15.64 -3.52
N ARG A 160 -1.65 -16.29 -3.42
CA ARG A 160 -1.74 -17.76 -3.56
C ARG A 160 -1.24 -18.28 -4.92
N LYS A 161 -1.36 -17.47 -5.99
CA LYS A 161 -0.88 -17.85 -7.33
C LYS A 161 0.64 -18.00 -7.41
N VAL A 162 1.36 -17.37 -6.49
CA VAL A 162 2.82 -17.48 -6.35
C VAL A 162 3.25 -18.29 -5.13
N GLY A 163 2.33 -19.06 -4.54
CA GLY A 163 2.61 -19.96 -3.43
C GLY A 163 2.71 -19.30 -2.06
N ILE A 164 2.34 -18.03 -1.94
CA ILE A 164 2.27 -17.32 -0.66
C ILE A 164 0.88 -17.50 -0.07
N LYS A 165 0.80 -18.01 1.17
CA LYS A 165 -0.44 -18.05 1.93
C LYS A 165 -0.62 -16.72 2.67
N ALA A 166 -1.74 -16.06 2.48
CA ALA A 166 -2.07 -14.82 3.19
C ALA A 166 -3.50 -14.92 3.76
N ASN A 167 -3.64 -14.76 5.08
CA ASN A 167 -4.92 -14.85 5.77
C ASN A 167 -5.42 -13.44 6.09
N VAL A 168 -6.65 -13.14 5.75
CA VAL A 168 -7.25 -11.84 6.09
C VAL A 168 -7.75 -11.89 7.53
N ARG A 169 -7.29 -10.93 8.36
CA ARG A 169 -7.69 -10.76 9.76
C ARG A 169 -8.32 -9.39 9.96
N THR A 170 -9.56 -9.37 10.40
CA THR A 170 -10.29 -8.13 10.65
C THR A 170 -10.24 -7.74 12.12
N PHE A 171 -10.08 -6.45 12.38
CA PHE A 171 -10.09 -5.84 13.71
C PHE A 171 -11.01 -4.62 13.71
N ASP A 172 -11.57 -4.25 14.85
CA ASP A 172 -12.15 -2.91 14.99
C ASP A 172 -11.08 -1.84 14.78
N VAL A 173 -11.52 -0.61 14.48
CA VAL A 173 -10.58 0.46 14.10
C VAL A 173 -9.58 0.78 15.22
N GLY A 174 -10.00 0.70 16.49
CA GLY A 174 -9.12 0.97 17.64
C GLY A 174 -8.04 -0.10 17.79
N ALA A 175 -8.41 -1.38 17.72
CA ALA A 175 -7.46 -2.48 17.77
C ALA A 175 -6.54 -2.51 16.55
N TRP A 176 -7.05 -2.14 15.36
CA TRP A 176 -6.24 -2.05 14.15
C TRP A 176 -5.19 -0.94 14.26
N ILE A 177 -5.57 0.29 14.67
CA ILE A 177 -4.63 1.42 14.77
C ILE A 177 -3.52 1.16 15.80
N VAL A 178 -3.85 0.56 16.94
CA VAL A 178 -2.84 0.18 17.95
C VAL A 178 -1.85 -0.82 17.37
N ARG A 179 -2.31 -1.83 16.61
CA ARG A 179 -1.42 -2.79 15.95
C ARG A 179 -0.51 -2.12 14.92
N MET A 180 -1.06 -1.20 14.11
CA MET A 180 -0.28 -0.43 13.15
C MET A 180 0.81 0.39 13.84
N GLN A 181 0.44 1.18 14.84
CA GLN A 181 1.36 2.03 15.58
C GLN A 181 2.44 1.24 16.31
N GLN A 182 2.10 0.09 16.88
CA GLN A 182 3.06 -0.77 17.57
C GLN A 182 3.85 -1.70 16.64
N GLY A 183 3.58 -1.68 15.32
CA GLY A 183 4.22 -2.57 14.36
C GLY A 183 3.87 -4.05 14.56
N LYS A 184 2.76 -4.37 15.23
CA LYS A 184 2.28 -5.73 15.52
C LYS A 184 1.45 -6.29 14.37
N PHE A 185 2.02 -6.30 13.18
CA PHE A 185 1.43 -6.86 11.96
C PHE A 185 2.54 -7.36 11.03
N GLN A 186 2.19 -8.19 10.07
CA GLN A 186 3.06 -8.60 8.97
C GLN A 186 2.70 -7.79 7.72
N LEU A 187 1.46 -7.94 7.24
CA LEU A 187 0.87 -7.15 6.17
C LEU A 187 -0.36 -6.41 6.71
N ALA A 188 -0.59 -5.20 6.23
CA ALA A 188 -1.76 -4.40 6.64
C ALA A 188 -2.27 -3.52 5.51
N ILE A 189 -3.58 -3.45 5.31
CA ILE A 189 -4.19 -2.39 4.49
C ILE A 189 -4.26 -1.11 5.33
N GLY A 190 -3.75 0.00 4.77
CA GLY A 190 -3.72 1.27 5.47
C GLY A 190 -3.48 2.46 4.55
N TRP A 191 -3.26 3.60 5.15
CA TRP A 191 -2.94 4.87 4.47
C TRP A 191 -1.52 5.33 4.85
N ALA A 192 -1.03 6.37 4.16
CA ALA A 192 0.15 7.13 4.53
C ALA A 192 -0.25 8.59 4.81
N ASP A 193 0.64 9.36 5.38
CA ASP A 193 0.39 10.77 5.68
C ASP A 193 0.16 11.58 4.41
N LYS A 194 -0.64 12.64 4.56
CA LYS A 194 -1.05 13.52 3.48
C LYS A 194 -0.51 14.92 3.71
N GLY A 195 -0.37 15.68 2.63
CA GLY A 195 0.07 17.07 2.68
C GLY A 195 -0.20 17.78 1.36
N THR A 196 0.20 19.06 1.28
CA THR A 196 0.13 19.86 0.05
C THR A 196 1.24 19.51 -0.94
N THR A 197 2.28 18.84 -0.45
CA THR A 197 3.41 18.31 -1.21
C THR A 197 3.62 16.83 -0.84
N PRO A 198 4.42 16.07 -1.61
CA PRO A 198 4.73 14.67 -1.28
C PRO A 198 5.60 14.51 -0.02
N TYR A 199 6.09 15.58 0.58
CA TYR A 199 6.99 15.53 1.72
C TYR A 199 6.46 14.67 2.87
N ASN A 200 5.23 14.93 3.35
CA ASN A 200 4.67 14.15 4.46
C ASN A 200 4.49 12.68 4.09
N PHE A 201 4.15 12.39 2.85
CA PHE A 201 4.08 11.02 2.36
C PHE A 201 5.44 10.31 2.49
N PHE A 202 6.50 10.86 1.89
CA PHE A 202 7.82 10.24 1.96
C PHE A 202 8.37 10.20 3.39
N LYS A 203 8.12 11.23 4.18
CA LYS A 203 8.49 11.25 5.60
C LYS A 203 7.85 10.12 6.37
N SER A 204 6.55 9.90 6.20
CA SER A 204 5.82 8.82 6.86
C SER A 204 6.24 7.42 6.39
N MET A 205 6.82 7.32 5.19
CA MET A 205 7.19 6.04 4.59
C MET A 205 8.65 5.65 4.82
N MET A 206 9.58 6.60 5.01
CA MET A 206 11.00 6.24 4.98
C MET A 206 11.92 7.05 5.91
N PHE A 207 11.39 7.99 6.71
CA PHE A 207 12.24 8.79 7.60
C PHE A 207 12.66 7.97 8.83
N SER A 208 13.98 7.77 9.00
CA SER A 208 14.51 6.80 9.97
C SER A 208 14.27 7.18 11.43
N GLU A 209 14.11 8.47 11.75
CA GLU A 209 13.84 8.95 13.10
C GLU A 209 12.50 8.45 13.67
N TYR A 210 11.55 8.07 12.78
CA TYR A 210 10.25 7.51 13.18
C TYR A 210 10.25 5.98 13.25
N VAL A 211 11.35 5.33 12.92
CA VAL A 211 11.47 3.87 13.09
C VAL A 211 11.60 3.56 14.58
N LYS A 212 10.59 2.91 15.12
CA LYS A 212 10.54 2.47 16.53
C LYS A 212 10.68 0.96 16.61
N PRO A 213 11.17 0.41 17.72
CA PRO A 213 11.09 -1.02 18.01
C PRO A 213 9.66 -1.54 17.91
N ILE A 214 9.53 -2.85 17.64
CA ILE A 214 8.21 -3.50 17.65
C ILE A 214 7.66 -3.49 19.09
N GLY A 215 6.41 -3.06 19.24
CA GLY A 215 5.74 -2.87 20.51
C GLY A 215 5.74 -1.42 21.00
N GLU A 216 6.67 -0.59 20.54
CA GLU A 216 6.65 0.85 20.80
C GLU A 216 5.74 1.57 19.80
N THR A 217 5.04 2.60 20.30
CA THR A 217 4.14 3.41 19.48
C THR A 217 4.93 4.31 18.53
N ALA A 218 4.69 4.18 17.23
CA ALA A 218 5.13 5.11 16.20
C ALA A 218 3.91 5.80 15.61
N ASP A 219 3.91 7.13 15.57
CA ASP A 219 2.81 7.91 15.00
C ASP A 219 2.72 7.75 13.49
N ILE A 220 3.88 7.65 12.82
CA ILE A 220 4.05 7.40 11.39
C ILE A 220 5.10 6.31 11.18
N ASN A 221 5.39 5.94 9.93
CA ASN A 221 6.34 4.88 9.58
C ASN A 221 6.01 3.53 10.27
N TRP A 222 4.75 3.14 10.18
CA TRP A 222 4.22 1.92 10.83
C TRP A 222 4.90 0.64 10.38
N HIS A 223 5.39 0.59 9.15
CA HIS A 223 6.08 -0.54 8.54
C HIS A 223 7.59 -0.61 8.87
N ARG A 224 8.07 0.34 9.67
CA ARG A 224 9.42 0.35 10.27
C ARG A 224 10.57 0.41 9.27
N PHE A 225 10.39 1.10 8.16
CA PHE A 225 11.42 1.31 7.15
C PHE A 225 12.06 2.69 7.29
N GLY A 226 13.41 2.75 7.19
CA GLY A 226 14.14 4.01 7.19
C GLY A 226 15.52 3.84 6.59
N ILE A 227 15.96 4.84 5.82
CA ILE A 227 17.29 4.92 5.21
C ILE A 227 17.85 6.34 5.33
N LYS A 228 19.14 6.44 5.59
CA LYS A 228 19.83 7.74 5.80
C LYS A 228 19.81 8.66 4.60
N GLU A 229 19.82 8.08 3.40
CA GLU A 229 19.74 8.83 2.15
C GLU A 229 18.40 9.55 2.01
N ALA A 230 17.31 8.90 2.42
CA ALA A 230 15.99 9.55 2.47
C ALA A 230 15.92 10.62 3.55
N ASP A 231 16.53 10.40 4.72
CA ASP A 231 16.60 11.40 5.78
C ASP A 231 17.30 12.68 5.28
N PHE A 232 18.41 12.52 4.56
CA PHE A 232 19.13 13.65 3.96
C PHE A 232 18.25 14.39 2.94
N LEU A 233 17.63 13.68 2.01
CA LEU A 233 16.78 14.29 0.97
C LEU A 233 15.57 15.02 1.57
N LEU A 234 14.94 14.46 2.60
CA LEU A 234 13.82 15.10 3.28
C LEU A 234 14.27 16.38 4.01
N LYS A 235 15.46 16.38 4.62
CA LYS A 235 16.03 17.58 5.25
C LYS A 235 16.42 18.65 4.21
N GLU A 236 16.92 18.27 3.05
CA GLU A 236 17.18 19.22 1.96
C GLU A 236 15.88 19.81 1.41
N PHE A 237 14.82 19.01 1.29
CA PHE A 237 13.51 19.53 0.88
C PHE A 237 12.97 20.62 1.80
N GLU A 238 13.21 20.54 3.11
CA GLU A 238 12.78 21.56 4.09
C GLU A 238 13.53 22.89 3.94
N LYS A 239 14.72 22.90 3.32
CA LYS A 239 15.57 24.08 3.20
C LYS A 239 15.29 24.90 1.94
N THR A 240 14.63 24.33 0.94
CA THR A 240 14.39 25.00 -0.33
C THR A 240 12.94 25.39 -0.52
N SER A 241 12.70 26.53 -1.17
CA SER A 241 11.39 26.96 -1.68
C SER A 241 11.33 26.90 -3.20
N ASP A 242 12.41 26.54 -3.88
CA ASP A 242 12.46 26.40 -5.35
C ASP A 242 11.71 25.14 -5.76
N THR A 243 10.65 25.32 -6.54
CA THR A 243 9.76 24.22 -6.96
C THR A 243 10.48 23.18 -7.82
N LYS A 244 11.49 23.60 -8.62
CA LYS A 244 12.22 22.68 -9.49
C LYS A 244 13.15 21.81 -8.66
N GLU A 245 13.85 22.43 -7.71
CA GLU A 245 14.71 21.71 -6.76
C GLU A 245 13.90 20.75 -5.90
N MET A 246 12.77 21.20 -5.34
CA MET A 246 11.84 20.34 -4.60
C MET A 246 11.40 19.10 -5.40
N LYS A 247 11.08 19.27 -6.70
CA LYS A 247 10.72 18.14 -7.58
C LYS A 247 11.88 17.17 -7.79
N ASN A 248 13.08 17.68 -7.99
CA ASN A 248 14.28 16.85 -8.14
C ASN A 248 14.52 16.00 -6.88
N ILE A 249 14.46 16.62 -5.71
CA ILE A 249 14.60 15.91 -4.42
C ILE A 249 13.56 14.82 -4.29
N MET A 250 12.29 15.10 -4.60
CA MET A 250 11.22 14.10 -4.53
C MET A 250 11.38 12.97 -5.54
N SER A 251 11.91 13.25 -6.73
CA SER A 251 12.24 12.22 -7.73
C SER A 251 13.28 11.23 -7.21
N VAL A 252 14.35 11.74 -6.58
CA VAL A 252 15.39 10.89 -5.96
C VAL A 252 14.84 10.12 -4.77
N SER A 253 14.02 10.77 -3.92
CA SER A 253 13.33 10.11 -2.80
C SER A 253 12.45 8.95 -3.26
N TYR A 254 11.72 9.13 -4.36
CA TYR A 254 10.94 8.07 -4.98
C TYR A 254 11.83 6.89 -5.42
N THR A 255 12.99 7.16 -6.02
CA THR A 255 13.92 6.10 -6.44
C THR A 255 14.40 5.26 -5.26
N HIS A 256 14.69 5.90 -4.12
CA HIS A 256 15.07 5.20 -2.89
C HIS A 256 13.92 4.37 -2.31
N LEU A 257 12.70 4.94 -2.23
CA LEU A 257 11.53 4.19 -1.81
C LEU A 257 11.34 2.94 -2.68
N ARG A 258 11.44 3.09 -3.99
CA ARG A 258 11.29 2.02 -4.96
C ARG A 258 12.35 0.93 -4.83
N ALA A 259 13.59 1.30 -4.54
CA ALA A 259 14.70 0.33 -4.41
C ALA A 259 14.53 -0.57 -3.17
N HIS A 260 13.90 -0.07 -2.11
CA HIS A 260 13.88 -0.68 -0.79
C HIS A 260 12.49 -1.09 -0.30
N GLU A 261 11.43 -0.48 -0.83
CA GLU A 261 10.05 -0.68 -0.37
C GLU A 261 9.13 -1.22 -1.47
N THR A 262 8.08 -1.91 -1.04
CA THR A 262 6.94 -2.29 -1.87
C THR A 262 5.68 -1.77 -1.21
N THR A 263 5.38 -0.51 -1.44
CA THR A 263 4.16 0.13 -0.95
C THR A 263 3.32 0.60 -2.14
N SER A 264 2.20 0.02 -2.36
CA SER A 264 1.02 0.48 -3.14
C SER A 264 0.27 -0.66 -3.78
#